data_f08d76e8420e5f247cfdb3cee95f648b
#
_entry.id   f08d76e8420e5f247cfdb3cee95f648b
#
_cell.length_a   1.000
_cell.length_b   1.000
_cell.length_c   1.000
_cell.angle_alpha   90.00
_cell.angle_beta   90.00
_cell.angle_gamma   90.00
#
_symmetry.space_group_name_H-M   'P 1'
#
loop_
_entity.id
_entity.type
_entity.pdbx_description
1 polymer ?
#
loop_
_entity_poly.entity_id
_entity_poly.type
_entity_poly.pdbx_seq_one_letter_code
_entity_poly.pdbx_strand_id
1 'polypeptide(L)' 'MKKTEIKSIGEARDKAIEWQQWQSNENLSYSELMEWQDYFSTLAKRFDLEDEFNENGII' A
#
# COMPACT_ATOMS: atom_id res chain seq x y z
N MET A 1 4.98 6.97 8.04
CA MET A 1 3.72 6.21 7.94
C MET A 1 3.87 4.88 8.63
N LYS A 2 2.84 4.37 9.28
CA LYS A 2 2.89 3.13 10.04
C LYS A 2 2.11 2.02 9.34
N LYS A 3 2.60 0.78 9.47
CA LYS A 3 1.91 -0.40 8.97
C LYS A 3 0.85 -0.84 9.98
N THR A 4 -0.31 -0.20 9.92
CA THR A 4 -1.40 -0.48 10.86
C THR A 4 -2.26 -1.63 10.35
N GLU A 5 -3.03 -2.24 11.26
CA GLU A 5 -3.98 -3.28 10.87
C GLU A 5 -5.15 -2.63 10.13
N ILE A 6 -5.49 -3.18 8.98
CA ILE A 6 -6.58 -2.69 8.14
C ILE A 6 -7.77 -3.64 8.31
N LYS A 7 -8.93 -3.08 8.62
CA LYS A 7 -10.13 -3.86 8.95
C LYS A 7 -11.20 -3.80 7.88
N SER A 8 -11.11 -2.87 6.93
CA SER A 8 -12.11 -2.74 5.88
C SER A 8 -11.46 -2.37 4.55
N ILE A 9 -12.19 -2.59 3.46
CA ILE A 9 -11.73 -2.26 2.12
C ILE A 9 -11.53 -0.74 1.96
N GLY A 10 -12.40 0.06 2.58
CA GLY A 10 -12.27 1.51 2.57
C GLY A 10 -10.98 1.98 3.23
N GLU A 11 -10.64 1.38 4.37
CA GLU A 11 -9.37 1.68 5.04
C GLU A 11 -8.17 1.28 4.19
N ALA A 12 -8.26 0.15 3.49
CA ALA A 12 -7.19 -0.30 2.61
C ALA A 12 -6.95 0.69 1.47
N ARG A 13 -8.01 1.19 0.86
CA ARG A 13 -7.91 2.19 -0.20
C ARG A 13 -7.35 3.51 0.31
N ASP A 14 -7.81 3.97 1.45
CA ASP A 14 -7.30 5.20 2.07
C ASP A 14 -5.82 5.08 2.41
N LYS A 15 -5.41 3.93 2.92
CA LYS A 15 -4.01 3.67 3.23
C LYS A 15 -3.15 3.70 1.97
N ALA A 16 -3.65 3.15 0.88
CA ALA A 16 -2.93 3.14 -0.39
C ALA A 16 -2.75 4.55 -0.94
N ILE A 17 -3.78 5.39 -0.84
CA ILE A 17 -3.69 6.80 -1.26
C ILE A 17 -2.67 7.55 -0.40
N GLU A 18 -2.73 7.34 0.90
CA GLU A 18 -1.76 7.92 1.84
C GLU A 18 -0.34 7.49 1.50
N TRP A 19 -0.14 6.23 1.18
CA TRP A 19 1.15 5.70 0.76
C TRP A 19 1.68 6.38 -0.48
N GLN A 20 0.84 6.56 -1.50
CA GLN A 20 1.25 7.22 -2.75
C GLN A 20 1.72 8.65 -2.51
N GLN A 21 1.02 9.38 -1.64
CA GLN A 21 1.39 10.75 -1.31
C GLN A 21 2.66 10.80 -0.46
N TRP A 22 2.76 9.90 0.51
CA TRP A 22 3.89 9.87 1.42
C TRP A 22 5.17 9.48 0.71
N GLN A 23 5.14 8.42 -0.09
CA GLN A 23 6.34 7.92 -0.77
C GLN A 23 6.88 8.91 -1.82
N SER A 24 6.03 9.72 -2.41
CA SER A 24 6.48 10.71 -3.39
C SER A 24 7.27 11.85 -2.76
N ASN A 25 7.12 12.04 -1.45
CA ASN A 25 7.82 13.07 -0.69
C ASN A 25 8.99 12.52 0.14
N GLU A 26 9.17 11.20 0.18
CA GLU A 26 10.19 10.56 0.99
C GLU A 26 11.24 9.89 0.09
N ASN A 27 12.49 9.91 0.55
CA ASN A 27 13.58 9.24 -0.14
C ASN A 27 13.80 7.87 0.48
N LEU A 28 13.01 6.89 0.05
CA LEU A 28 13.03 5.56 0.61
C LEU A 28 14.10 4.68 -0.02
N SER A 29 14.69 3.79 0.78
CA SER A 29 15.60 2.78 0.29
C SER A 29 14.82 1.68 -0.44
N TYR A 30 15.52 0.90 -1.25
CA TYR A 30 14.90 -0.23 -1.95
C TYR A 30 14.27 -1.22 -0.97
N SER A 31 14.95 -1.50 0.14
CA SER A 31 14.43 -2.41 1.17
C SER A 31 13.11 -1.91 1.76
N GLU A 32 13.02 -0.61 2.02
CA GLU A 32 11.81 -0.01 2.55
C GLU A 32 10.65 -0.10 1.55
N LEU A 33 10.94 0.16 0.28
CA LEU A 33 9.93 0.04 -0.78
C LEU A 33 9.40 -1.39 -0.87
N MET A 34 10.29 -2.38 -0.79
CA MET A 34 9.89 -3.80 -0.86
C MET A 34 9.02 -4.19 0.34
N GLU A 35 9.33 -3.70 1.52
CA GLU A 35 8.53 -3.96 2.72
C GLU A 35 7.11 -3.41 2.57
N TRP A 36 6.99 -2.20 2.03
CA TRP A 36 5.67 -1.59 1.79
C TRP A 36 4.90 -2.30 0.68
N GLN A 37 5.59 -2.74 -0.36
CA GLN A 37 4.95 -3.51 -1.43
C GLN A 37 4.39 -4.83 -0.88
N ASP A 38 5.14 -5.52 -0.03
CA ASP A 38 4.65 -6.72 0.63
C ASP A 38 3.41 -6.46 1.48
N TYR A 39 3.43 -5.37 2.22
CA TYR A 39 2.30 -4.96 3.04
C TYR A 39 1.04 -4.75 2.19
N PHE A 40 1.15 -3.98 1.13
CA PHE A 40 0.01 -3.70 0.26
C PHE A 40 -0.40 -4.90 -0.58
N SER A 41 0.53 -5.76 -0.96
CA SER A 41 0.21 -7.00 -1.65
C SER A 41 -0.64 -7.91 -0.77
N THR A 42 -0.31 -8.00 0.51
CA THR A 42 -1.09 -8.77 1.48
C THR A 42 -2.49 -8.18 1.64
N LEU A 43 -2.60 -6.85 1.74
CA LEU A 43 -3.89 -6.18 1.81
C LEU A 43 -4.73 -6.42 0.55
N ALA A 44 -4.09 -6.36 -0.61
CA ALA A 44 -4.76 -6.57 -1.88
C ALA A 44 -5.37 -7.97 -1.96
N LYS A 45 -4.63 -8.98 -1.52
CA LYS A 45 -5.13 -10.36 -1.48
C LYS A 45 -6.29 -10.51 -0.50
N ARG A 46 -6.18 -9.86 0.65
CA ARG A 46 -7.18 -9.96 1.71
C ARG A 46 -8.51 -9.32 1.29
N PHE A 47 -8.46 -8.20 0.58
CA PHE A 47 -9.65 -7.43 0.21
C PHE A 47 -9.99 -7.47 -1.29
N ASP A 48 -9.31 -8.32 -2.04
CA ASP A 48 -9.52 -8.47 -3.48
C ASP A 48 -9.30 -7.16 -4.23
N LEU A 49 -8.21 -6.48 -3.92
CA LEU A 49 -7.82 -5.20 -4.51
C LEU A 49 -6.60 -5.31 -5.42
N GLU A 50 -6.19 -6.53 -5.80
CA GLU A 50 -4.96 -6.75 -6.56
C GLU A 50 -4.96 -5.98 -7.88
N ASP A 51 -6.04 -6.05 -8.63
CA ASP A 51 -6.15 -5.35 -9.91
C ASP A 51 -6.10 -3.85 -9.72
N GLU A 52 -6.85 -3.33 -8.74
CA GLU A 52 -6.89 -1.90 -8.44
C GLU A 52 -5.51 -1.37 -8.02
N PHE A 53 -4.84 -2.09 -7.12
CA PHE A 53 -3.53 -1.66 -6.64
C PHE A 53 -2.47 -1.78 -7.73
N ASN A 54 -2.59 -2.78 -8.61
CA ASN A 54 -1.68 -2.93 -9.72
C ASN A 54 -1.86 -1.78 -10.73
N GLU A 55 -3.09 -1.43 -11.06
CA GLU A 55 -3.40 -0.33 -11.98
C GLU A 55 -2.91 1.02 -11.45
N ASN A 56 -2.94 1.20 -10.14
CA ASN A 56 -2.51 2.45 -9.50
C ASN A 56 -1.02 2.45 -9.15
N GLY A 57 -0.29 1.40 -9.49
CA GLY A 57 1.14 1.34 -9.24
C GLY A 57 1.52 1.14 -7.78
N ILE A 58 0.62 0.60 -6.96
CA ILE A 58 0.88 0.35 -5.53
C ILE A 58 1.63 -0.97 -5.34
N ILE A 59 1.32 -1.95 -6.16
CA ILE A 59 2.01 -3.25 -6.14
C ILE A 59 2.49 -3.65 -7.52
#